data_9095d1d056bf53f1f61c062c432cb708
#
_entry.id   9095d1d056bf53f1f61c062c432cb708
#
_cell.length_a   1.000
_cell.length_b   1.000
_cell.length_c   1.000
_cell.angle_alpha   90.00
_cell.angle_beta   90.00
_cell.angle_gamma   90.00
#
_symmetry.space_group_name_H-M   'P 1'
#
loop_
_entity.id
_entity.type
_entity.pdbx_description
1 polymer ?
#
loop_
_entity_poly.entity_id
_entity_poly.type
_entity_poly.pdbx_seq_one_letter_code
_entity_poly.pdbx_strand_id
1 'polypeptide(L)'
;MERLLGPKGVRPSGQTNASVGGGLVMRTGLPHRGGRLAIHAFESGYPVMVSANAYFNSKTGTFDIPRYSPLHDVDFALDSAGFVAMMNFKAKGPQNGCGGIFPWSLAAYLEFAYLLRPSWFSSMDLCCEPAITDGGITTDWRIRATATMLEGLLQIIEVWQDEYSKECNAATVANDLRPPVPICQGWELDDYLSSLDLTMEVWGRHQWLATPALIGLGSVCRRDLHHPKHGLFAILDGLEGRLPQGTKLHLFGVKGAALDRIKMYPFVASCDSMAWDYGARKDAFHQGLPNTMEHRASKMDDWMTTALERMRPKSGDQFRLAF
;
A
#
# COMPACT_ATOMS: atom_id res chain seq x y z
N MET A 1 -6.94 -16.95 -17.36
CA MET A 1 -7.52 -15.97 -18.32
C MET A 1 -9.04 -15.97 -18.34
N GLU A 2 -9.74 -17.08 -18.56
CA GLU A 2 -11.22 -17.10 -18.53
C GLU A 2 -11.87 -16.48 -17.27
N ARG A 3 -11.20 -16.56 -16.10
CA ARG A 3 -11.70 -15.95 -14.86
C ARG A 3 -11.62 -14.42 -14.82
N LEU A 4 -10.71 -13.79 -15.58
CA LEU A 4 -10.57 -12.33 -15.68
C LEU A 4 -11.66 -11.71 -16.57
N LEU A 5 -12.25 -12.50 -17.47
CA LEU A 5 -13.29 -12.10 -18.43
C LEU A 5 -14.74 -12.22 -17.90
N GLY A 6 -14.92 -12.54 -16.61
CA GLY A 6 -16.25 -12.65 -15.98
C GLY A 6 -17.09 -11.37 -16.07
N PRO A 7 -18.43 -11.43 -15.87
CA PRO A 7 -19.33 -10.32 -16.06
C PRO A 7 -18.91 -9.11 -15.23
N LYS A 8 -18.64 -8.00 -15.93
CA LYS A 8 -18.20 -6.73 -15.37
C LYS A 8 -19.33 -6.12 -14.54
N GLY A 9 -19.23 -6.18 -13.22
CA GLY A 9 -20.00 -5.30 -12.38
C GLY A 9 -19.60 -3.85 -12.69
N VAL A 10 -20.58 -3.01 -13.03
CA VAL A 10 -20.39 -1.57 -13.19
C VAL A 10 -19.86 -1.06 -11.84
N ARG A 11 -18.64 -0.48 -11.82
CA ARG A 11 -18.20 0.27 -10.64
C ARG A 11 -19.23 1.38 -10.42
N PRO A 12 -19.76 1.55 -9.21
CA PRO A 12 -20.32 2.85 -8.87
C PRO A 12 -19.19 3.85 -9.12
N SER A 13 -19.45 4.92 -9.83
CA SER A 13 -18.58 6.08 -9.90
C SER A 13 -18.52 6.64 -8.48
N GLY A 14 -17.72 6.02 -7.62
CA GLY A 14 -17.55 6.43 -6.25
C GLY A 14 -16.90 7.80 -6.27
N GLN A 15 -17.70 8.82 -6.03
CA GLN A 15 -17.18 10.09 -5.57
C GLN A 15 -16.37 9.77 -4.32
N THR A 16 -15.05 9.74 -4.48
CA THR A 16 -14.12 9.69 -3.36
C THR A 16 -14.32 10.97 -2.56
N ASN A 17 -15.09 10.92 -1.50
CA ASN A 17 -15.09 11.94 -0.44
C ASN A 17 -13.70 12.08 0.23
N ALA A 18 -12.68 11.49 -0.37
CA ALA A 18 -11.33 11.41 0.14
C ALA A 18 -10.48 12.66 -0.09
N SER A 19 -10.97 13.67 -0.78
CA SER A 19 -10.26 14.93 -0.92
C SER A 19 -11.22 16.12 -0.87
N VAL A 20 -11.51 16.57 0.31
CA VAL A 20 -11.92 17.97 0.46
C VAL A 20 -10.69 18.81 0.08
N GLY A 21 -10.60 19.21 -1.19
CA GLY A 21 -9.61 20.19 -1.66
C GLY A 21 -8.19 19.70 -1.97
N GLY A 22 -7.99 18.48 -2.51
CA GLY A 22 -6.64 18.05 -2.96
C GLY A 22 -5.62 17.77 -1.83
N GLY A 23 -6.09 17.57 -0.62
CA GLY A 23 -5.27 17.33 0.56
C GLY A 23 -4.81 15.87 0.74
N LEU A 24 -4.02 15.65 1.79
CA LEU A 24 -3.54 14.34 2.22
C LEU A 24 -4.71 13.38 2.53
N VAL A 25 -4.67 12.17 1.97
CA VAL A 25 -5.67 11.12 2.23
C VAL A 25 -5.16 10.15 3.29
N MET A 26 -5.94 9.91 4.35
CA MET A 26 -5.68 8.90 5.36
C MET A 26 -6.50 7.64 5.07
N ARG A 27 -5.83 6.50 4.80
CA ARG A 27 -6.47 5.19 4.64
C ARG A 27 -6.45 4.44 5.96
N THR A 28 -7.59 3.95 6.39
CA THR A 28 -7.64 3.09 7.57
C THR A 28 -7.25 1.64 7.19
N GLY A 29 -6.18 1.13 7.81
CA GLY A 29 -5.77 -0.25 7.59
C GLY A 29 -6.79 -1.22 8.20
N LEU A 30 -7.28 -2.21 7.43
CA LEU A 30 -8.14 -3.27 7.94
C LEU A 30 -7.34 -4.56 8.19
N PRO A 31 -7.52 -5.21 9.35
CA PRO A 31 -6.76 -6.41 9.71
C PRO A 31 -7.23 -7.67 8.99
N HIS A 32 -8.31 -7.60 8.22
CA HIS A 32 -8.92 -8.72 7.52
C HIS A 32 -9.66 -8.27 6.24
N ARG A 33 -10.06 -9.22 5.42
CA ARG A 33 -10.59 -9.09 4.05
C ARG A 33 -12.04 -8.62 3.93
N GLY A 34 -12.60 -7.93 4.91
CA GLY A 34 -13.98 -7.46 4.84
C GLY A 34 -14.75 -7.66 6.15
N GLY A 35 -16.07 -7.89 6.06
CA GLY A 35 -16.95 -8.06 7.20
C GLY A 35 -17.37 -6.72 7.82
N ARG A 36 -17.78 -6.74 9.10
CA ARG A 36 -18.39 -5.59 9.78
C ARG A 36 -17.52 -4.33 9.79
N LEU A 37 -16.20 -4.46 9.91
CA LEU A 37 -15.29 -3.30 9.89
C LEU A 37 -15.18 -2.65 8.51
N ALA A 38 -15.30 -3.43 7.42
CA ALA A 38 -15.36 -2.87 6.07
C ALA A 38 -16.69 -2.16 5.80
N ILE A 39 -17.80 -2.73 6.30
CA ILE A 39 -19.12 -2.07 6.25
C ILE A 39 -19.08 -0.76 7.03
N HIS A 40 -18.53 -0.77 8.25
CA HIS A 40 -18.40 0.43 9.06
C HIS A 40 -17.55 1.50 8.38
N ALA A 41 -16.41 1.13 7.77
CA ALA A 41 -15.58 2.06 7.03
C ALA A 41 -16.33 2.65 5.81
N PHE A 42 -17.13 1.84 5.11
CA PHE A 42 -17.99 2.30 4.02
C PHE A 42 -19.04 3.33 4.51
N GLU A 43 -19.78 2.99 5.56
CA GLU A 43 -20.81 3.88 6.14
C GLU A 43 -20.23 5.19 6.68
N SER A 44 -18.99 5.14 7.18
CA SER A 44 -18.27 6.32 7.68
C SER A 44 -17.51 7.09 6.59
N GLY A 45 -17.49 6.59 5.34
CA GLY A 45 -16.76 7.22 4.23
C GLY A 45 -15.24 7.18 4.36
N TYR A 46 -14.68 6.21 5.10
CA TYR A 46 -13.25 6.07 5.29
C TYR A 46 -12.61 5.26 4.15
N PRO A 47 -11.61 5.81 3.44
CA PRO A 47 -10.79 5.03 2.53
C PRO A 47 -10.00 3.96 3.29
N VAL A 48 -9.82 2.79 2.68
CA VAL A 48 -9.24 1.61 3.35
C VAL A 48 -7.95 1.15 2.70
N MET A 49 -7.09 0.50 3.51
CA MET A 49 -5.96 -0.30 3.07
C MET A 49 -6.14 -1.73 3.58
N VAL A 50 -5.95 -2.72 2.70
CA VAL A 50 -6.01 -4.14 3.08
C VAL A 50 -4.75 -4.83 2.58
N SER A 51 -4.18 -5.72 3.39
CA SER A 51 -3.00 -6.48 2.99
C SER A 51 -3.39 -7.77 2.26
N ALA A 52 -2.64 -8.13 1.22
CA ALA A 52 -2.83 -9.36 0.44
C ALA A 52 -2.82 -10.63 1.32
N ASN A 53 -2.04 -10.60 2.39
CA ASN A 53 -1.98 -11.72 3.35
C ASN A 53 -3.34 -12.03 4.00
N ALA A 54 -4.27 -11.08 4.07
CA ALA A 54 -5.62 -11.31 4.60
C ALA A 54 -6.45 -12.27 3.74
N TYR A 55 -6.05 -12.46 2.50
CA TYR A 55 -6.76 -13.32 1.53
C TYR A 55 -6.04 -14.64 1.26
N PHE A 56 -4.76 -14.74 1.63
CA PHE A 56 -3.98 -15.94 1.32
C PHE A 56 -4.29 -17.08 2.29
N ASN A 57 -4.67 -18.22 1.73
CA ASN A 57 -4.91 -19.45 2.46
C ASN A 57 -3.68 -20.34 2.38
N SER A 58 -2.92 -20.40 3.47
CA SER A 58 -1.67 -21.19 3.54
C SER A 58 -1.88 -22.72 3.42
N LYS A 59 -3.11 -23.21 3.65
CA LYS A 59 -3.43 -24.63 3.52
C LYS A 59 -3.60 -25.06 2.07
N THR A 60 -4.20 -24.19 1.25
CA THR A 60 -4.44 -24.45 -0.18
C THR A 60 -3.34 -23.87 -1.07
N GLY A 61 -2.54 -22.94 -0.56
CA GLY A 61 -1.54 -22.20 -1.34
C GLY A 61 -2.14 -21.20 -2.34
N THR A 62 -3.38 -20.77 -2.14
CA THR A 62 -4.14 -19.91 -3.06
C THR A 62 -4.75 -18.71 -2.34
N PHE A 63 -5.12 -17.69 -3.11
CA PHE A 63 -5.93 -16.59 -2.60
C PHE A 63 -7.42 -16.94 -2.57
N ASP A 64 -8.05 -16.73 -1.43
CA ASP A 64 -9.51 -16.87 -1.27
C ASP A 64 -10.19 -15.55 -1.65
N ILE A 65 -10.74 -15.48 -2.86
CA ILE A 65 -11.41 -14.28 -3.37
C ILE A 65 -12.92 -14.44 -3.14
N PRO A 66 -13.52 -13.60 -2.28
CA PRO A 66 -14.95 -13.65 -2.07
C PRO A 66 -15.71 -13.19 -3.33
N ARG A 67 -16.79 -13.87 -3.68
CA ARG A 67 -17.66 -13.45 -4.79
C ARG A 67 -18.26 -12.07 -4.55
N TYR A 68 -18.56 -11.77 -3.29
CA TYR A 68 -19.03 -10.48 -2.82
C TYR A 68 -18.23 -10.07 -1.57
N SER A 69 -17.81 -8.81 -1.55
CA SER A 69 -17.14 -8.22 -0.39
C SER A 69 -17.62 -6.78 -0.22
N PRO A 70 -17.92 -6.34 1.01
CA PRO A 70 -18.20 -4.93 1.29
C PRO A 70 -17.07 -3.98 0.84
N LEU A 71 -15.86 -4.50 0.65
CA LEU A 71 -14.73 -3.72 0.12
C LEU A 71 -14.95 -3.23 -1.32
N HIS A 72 -15.83 -3.90 -2.11
CA HIS A 72 -16.10 -3.45 -3.48
C HIS A 72 -16.84 -2.11 -3.53
N ASP A 73 -17.50 -1.73 -2.43
CA ASP A 73 -18.24 -0.47 -2.31
C ASP A 73 -17.39 0.65 -1.68
N VAL A 74 -16.18 0.34 -1.20
CA VAL A 74 -15.25 1.27 -0.54
C VAL A 74 -14.10 1.65 -1.47
N ASP A 75 -13.55 2.87 -1.34
CA ASP A 75 -12.23 3.19 -1.89
C ASP A 75 -11.17 2.43 -1.10
N PHE A 76 -10.77 1.26 -1.58
CA PHE A 76 -9.73 0.48 -0.94
C PHE A 76 -8.49 0.30 -1.82
N ALA A 77 -7.34 0.28 -1.17
CA ALA A 77 -6.06 -0.04 -1.75
C ALA A 77 -5.56 -1.39 -1.22
N LEU A 78 -4.75 -2.08 -2.02
CA LEU A 78 -4.18 -3.37 -1.69
C LEU A 78 -2.67 -3.26 -1.47
N ASP A 79 -2.22 -3.61 -0.26
CA ASP A 79 -0.81 -3.79 0.11
C ASP A 79 -0.33 -5.20 -0.23
N SER A 80 0.92 -5.33 -0.69
CA SER A 80 1.54 -6.59 -1.12
C SER A 80 1.82 -7.58 0.01
N ALA A 81 1.78 -7.14 1.26
CA ALA A 81 2.15 -7.89 2.46
C ALA A 81 3.66 -8.17 2.62
N GLY A 82 4.54 -7.34 2.07
CA GLY A 82 5.99 -7.52 2.15
C GLY A 82 6.53 -7.66 3.57
N PHE A 83 6.03 -6.85 4.52
CA PHE A 83 6.39 -6.96 5.93
C PHE A 83 6.02 -8.33 6.53
N VAL A 84 4.81 -8.82 6.27
CA VAL A 84 4.34 -10.11 6.79
C VAL A 84 5.13 -11.27 6.15
N ALA A 85 5.41 -11.18 4.86
CA ALA A 85 6.20 -12.17 4.13
C ALA A 85 7.61 -12.30 4.73
N MET A 86 8.30 -11.17 4.97
CA MET A 86 9.61 -11.13 5.61
C MET A 86 9.59 -11.67 7.05
N MET A 87 8.59 -11.33 7.85
CA MET A 87 8.44 -11.87 9.20
C MET A 87 8.21 -13.38 9.20
N ASN A 88 7.43 -13.91 8.27
CA ASN A 88 7.21 -15.33 8.11
C ASN A 88 8.51 -16.04 7.65
N PHE A 89 9.24 -15.46 6.70
CA PHE A 89 10.54 -15.97 6.26
C PHE A 89 11.53 -16.06 7.45
N LYS A 90 11.64 -14.99 8.24
CA LYS A 90 12.49 -14.97 9.44
C LYS A 90 12.09 -16.04 10.45
N ALA A 91 10.80 -16.25 10.67
CA ALA A 91 10.28 -17.15 11.71
C ALA A 91 10.25 -18.63 11.28
N LYS A 92 10.02 -18.92 10.00
CA LYS A 92 9.71 -20.26 9.48
C LYS A 92 10.67 -20.73 8.39
N GLY A 93 11.56 -19.86 7.88
CA GLY A 93 12.43 -20.15 6.74
C GLY A 93 11.74 -19.93 5.38
N PRO A 94 12.34 -20.46 4.29
CA PRO A 94 11.88 -20.27 2.93
C PRO A 94 10.43 -20.71 2.71
N GLN A 95 9.70 -19.93 1.91
CA GLN A 95 8.32 -20.17 1.48
C GLN A 95 8.29 -20.62 0.01
N ASN A 96 7.14 -21.14 -0.46
CA ASN A 96 7.04 -21.79 -1.78
C ASN A 96 6.84 -20.83 -2.97
N GLY A 97 6.84 -19.51 -2.76
CA GLY A 97 6.55 -18.54 -3.81
C GLY A 97 7.73 -17.65 -4.18
N CYS A 98 7.47 -16.41 -4.50
CA CYS A 98 8.44 -15.48 -5.06
C CYS A 98 9.66 -15.31 -4.15
N GLY A 99 10.85 -15.58 -4.71
CA GLY A 99 12.13 -15.43 -4.04
C GLY A 99 12.31 -16.28 -2.77
N GLY A 100 11.46 -17.26 -2.52
CA GLY A 100 11.44 -18.01 -1.27
C GLY A 100 10.95 -17.20 -0.06
N ILE A 101 10.52 -15.96 -0.26
CA ILE A 101 10.09 -15.03 0.80
C ILE A 101 8.56 -14.92 0.84
N PHE A 102 7.93 -14.74 -0.31
CA PHE A 102 6.47 -14.74 -0.40
C PHE A 102 5.94 -16.17 -0.55
N PRO A 103 4.75 -16.47 -0.02
CA PRO A 103 4.13 -17.78 -0.23
C PRO A 103 3.41 -17.92 -1.59
N TRP A 104 3.41 -16.86 -2.42
CA TRP A 104 2.79 -16.80 -3.75
C TRP A 104 3.76 -16.31 -4.82
N SER A 105 3.46 -16.61 -6.10
CA SER A 105 4.20 -16.12 -7.26
C SER A 105 3.75 -14.71 -7.66
N LEU A 106 4.55 -14.03 -8.51
CA LEU A 106 4.19 -12.74 -9.11
C LEU A 106 2.86 -12.84 -9.89
N ALA A 107 2.71 -13.87 -10.72
CA ALA A 107 1.51 -14.10 -11.50
C ALA A 107 0.27 -14.32 -10.62
N ALA A 108 0.38 -15.13 -9.56
CA ALA A 108 -0.72 -15.36 -8.63
C ALA A 108 -1.14 -14.07 -7.89
N TYR A 109 -0.17 -13.21 -7.55
CA TYR A 109 -0.45 -11.92 -6.94
C TYR A 109 -1.18 -10.97 -7.90
N LEU A 110 -0.73 -10.88 -9.16
CA LEU A 110 -1.40 -10.07 -10.18
C LEU A 110 -2.82 -10.55 -10.47
N GLU A 111 -3.00 -11.87 -10.69
CA GLU A 111 -4.34 -12.46 -10.89
C GLU A 111 -5.27 -12.09 -9.73
N PHE A 112 -4.78 -12.27 -8.50
CA PHE A 112 -5.52 -11.90 -7.30
C PHE A 112 -5.89 -10.41 -7.28
N ALA A 113 -4.91 -9.50 -7.51
CA ALA A 113 -5.16 -8.06 -7.49
C ALA A 113 -6.18 -7.63 -8.56
N TYR A 114 -6.11 -8.19 -9.76
CA TYR A 114 -7.07 -7.88 -10.83
C TYR A 114 -8.47 -8.43 -10.55
N LEU A 115 -8.59 -9.62 -9.97
CA LEU A 115 -9.88 -10.19 -9.58
C LEU A 115 -10.51 -9.43 -8.40
N LEU A 116 -9.68 -8.97 -7.45
CA LEU A 116 -10.15 -8.22 -6.28
C LEU A 116 -10.54 -6.78 -6.61
N ARG A 117 -9.95 -6.15 -7.65
CA ARG A 117 -10.25 -4.81 -8.16
C ARG A 117 -10.13 -3.67 -7.13
N PRO A 118 -9.02 -3.53 -6.40
CA PRO A 118 -8.79 -2.38 -5.54
C PRO A 118 -8.75 -1.07 -6.35
N SER A 119 -8.82 0.10 -5.73
CA SER A 119 -8.60 1.39 -6.39
C SER A 119 -7.18 1.48 -6.96
N TRP A 120 -6.22 0.94 -6.25
CA TRP A 120 -4.86 0.66 -6.67
C TRP A 120 -4.25 -0.46 -5.83
N PHE A 121 -3.19 -1.08 -6.33
CA PHE A 121 -2.44 -2.10 -5.60
C PHE A 121 -0.95 -1.83 -5.69
N SER A 122 -0.20 -2.17 -4.65
CA SER A 122 1.24 -2.00 -4.61
C SER A 122 1.97 -3.08 -5.43
N SER A 123 3.15 -2.78 -5.96
CA SER A 123 4.07 -3.83 -6.35
C SER A 123 4.49 -4.66 -5.14
N MET A 124 4.98 -5.88 -5.38
CA MET A 124 5.58 -6.67 -4.31
C MET A 124 6.91 -6.03 -3.88
N ASP A 125 7.19 -6.03 -2.57
CA ASP A 125 8.30 -5.30 -1.99
C ASP A 125 8.89 -6.02 -0.76
N LEU A 126 10.13 -5.72 -0.43
CA LEU A 126 10.80 -6.24 0.75
C LEU A 126 11.21 -5.10 1.68
N CYS A 127 10.56 -5.05 2.82
CA CYS A 127 10.80 -4.00 3.81
C CYS A 127 12.23 -4.02 4.38
N CYS A 128 12.75 -2.84 4.69
CA CYS A 128 14.14 -2.60 5.11
C CYS A 128 14.29 -2.22 6.60
N GLU A 129 13.25 -2.41 7.42
CA GLU A 129 13.33 -2.14 8.86
C GLU A 129 14.44 -2.98 9.52
N PRO A 130 15.31 -2.39 10.36
CA PRO A 130 16.40 -3.09 11.03
C PRO A 130 15.98 -4.32 11.82
N ALA A 131 14.81 -4.30 12.44
CA ALA A 131 14.27 -5.44 13.20
C ALA A 131 14.06 -6.70 12.34
N ILE A 132 14.04 -6.56 11.01
CA ILE A 132 13.85 -7.65 10.05
C ILE A 132 15.17 -8.02 9.35
N THR A 133 16.16 -7.10 9.32
CA THR A 133 17.42 -7.29 8.60
C THR A 133 18.40 -8.27 9.26
N ASP A 134 18.14 -8.75 10.46
CA ASP A 134 19.04 -9.62 11.23
C ASP A 134 19.28 -11.03 10.63
N GLY A 135 18.87 -11.31 9.42
CA GLY A 135 18.97 -12.64 8.79
C GLY A 135 19.98 -12.75 7.65
N GLY A 136 20.98 -11.87 7.56
CA GLY A 136 22.00 -11.91 6.49
C GLY A 136 21.52 -11.31 5.15
N ILE A 137 20.28 -10.89 5.04
CA ILE A 137 19.75 -10.23 3.84
C ILE A 137 19.92 -8.71 4.00
N THR A 138 20.84 -8.12 3.24
CA THR A 138 21.18 -6.69 3.33
C THR A 138 20.06 -5.77 2.82
N THR A 139 20.08 -4.50 3.21
CA THR A 139 19.18 -3.46 2.70
C THR A 139 19.32 -3.33 1.16
N ASP A 140 20.55 -3.25 0.64
CA ASP A 140 20.79 -3.19 -0.81
C ASP A 140 20.18 -4.38 -1.56
N TRP A 141 20.34 -5.59 -1.06
CA TRP A 141 19.72 -6.78 -1.68
C TRP A 141 18.19 -6.64 -1.73
N ARG A 142 17.56 -6.14 -0.68
CA ARG A 142 16.09 -5.98 -0.62
C ARG A 142 15.60 -4.91 -1.58
N ILE A 143 16.32 -3.82 -1.70
CA ILE A 143 16.04 -2.76 -2.66
C ILE A 143 16.07 -3.32 -4.09
N ARG A 144 17.16 -4.04 -4.43
CA ARG A 144 17.31 -4.68 -5.75
C ARG A 144 16.25 -5.76 -5.99
N ALA A 145 15.94 -6.58 -5.01
CA ALA A 145 14.90 -7.59 -5.12
C ALA A 145 13.51 -6.96 -5.31
N THR A 146 13.22 -5.83 -4.64
CA THR A 146 11.98 -5.07 -4.84
C THR A 146 11.88 -4.56 -6.29
N ALA A 147 12.95 -3.97 -6.83
CA ALA A 147 12.99 -3.55 -8.23
C ALA A 147 12.86 -4.74 -9.21
N THR A 148 13.52 -5.87 -8.92
CA THR A 148 13.39 -7.10 -9.73
C THR A 148 11.97 -7.66 -9.73
N MET A 149 11.29 -7.63 -8.59
CA MET A 149 9.88 -8.05 -8.53
C MET A 149 8.97 -7.10 -9.32
N LEU A 150 9.21 -5.79 -9.28
CA LEU A 150 8.51 -4.82 -10.11
C LEU A 150 8.69 -5.13 -11.60
N GLU A 151 9.93 -5.34 -12.06
CA GLU A 151 10.23 -5.74 -13.44
C GLU A 151 9.44 -6.99 -13.84
N GLY A 152 9.48 -8.04 -13.02
CA GLY A 152 8.76 -9.28 -13.30
C GLY A 152 7.23 -9.10 -13.35
N LEU A 153 6.66 -8.24 -12.50
CA LEU A 153 5.23 -7.91 -12.55
C LEU A 153 4.88 -7.19 -13.86
N LEU A 154 5.67 -6.20 -14.27
CA LEU A 154 5.44 -5.44 -15.51
C LEU A 154 5.56 -6.32 -16.76
N GLN A 155 6.56 -7.22 -16.81
CA GLN A 155 6.71 -8.19 -17.90
C GLN A 155 5.52 -9.13 -18.02
N ILE A 156 4.98 -9.63 -16.90
CA ILE A 156 3.77 -10.47 -16.91
C ILE A 156 2.57 -9.66 -17.43
N ILE A 157 2.44 -8.40 -17.02
CA ILE A 157 1.35 -7.53 -17.49
C ILE A 157 1.45 -7.32 -19.00
N GLU A 158 2.64 -7.06 -19.56
CA GLU A 158 2.84 -6.92 -21.00
C GLU A 158 2.37 -8.16 -21.76
N VAL A 159 2.79 -9.34 -21.32
CA VAL A 159 2.34 -10.61 -21.92
C VAL A 159 0.82 -10.74 -21.87
N TRP A 160 0.20 -10.39 -20.74
CA TRP A 160 -1.25 -10.47 -20.61
C TRP A 160 -1.98 -9.40 -21.42
N GLN A 161 -1.40 -8.19 -21.57
CA GLN A 161 -1.95 -7.14 -22.43
C GLN A 161 -1.93 -7.56 -23.90
N ASP A 162 -0.84 -8.18 -24.38
CA ASP A 162 -0.73 -8.72 -25.74
C ASP A 162 -1.80 -9.79 -26.02
N GLU A 163 -1.99 -10.72 -25.08
CA GLU A 163 -3.03 -11.74 -25.22
C GLU A 163 -4.45 -11.15 -25.17
N TYR A 164 -4.70 -10.22 -24.26
CA TYR A 164 -6.00 -9.62 -24.05
C TYR A 164 -6.41 -8.66 -25.17
N SER A 165 -5.43 -8.03 -25.84
CA SER A 165 -5.64 -7.13 -26.96
C SER A 165 -6.16 -7.84 -28.21
N LYS A 166 -6.05 -9.17 -28.29
CA LYS A 166 -6.63 -9.97 -29.38
C LYS A 166 -8.17 -10.03 -29.32
N GLU A 167 -8.74 -9.82 -28.13
CA GLU A 167 -10.17 -9.93 -27.85
C GLU A 167 -10.83 -8.60 -27.44
N CYS A 168 -10.03 -7.63 -26.96
CA CYS A 168 -10.51 -6.39 -26.37
C CYS A 168 -9.82 -5.16 -26.99
N ASN A 169 -10.50 -4.01 -26.96
CA ASN A 169 -9.91 -2.75 -27.39
C ASN A 169 -8.87 -2.22 -26.36
N ALA A 170 -7.96 -1.37 -26.80
CA ALA A 170 -6.85 -0.84 -26.01
C ALA A 170 -7.31 -0.15 -24.71
N ALA A 171 -8.44 0.57 -24.71
CA ALA A 171 -8.94 1.24 -23.51
C ALA A 171 -9.40 0.23 -22.44
N THR A 172 -10.02 -0.86 -22.86
CA THR A 172 -10.39 -1.97 -21.97
C THR A 172 -9.15 -2.64 -21.39
N VAL A 173 -8.15 -2.93 -22.24
CA VAL A 173 -6.88 -3.54 -21.81
C VAL A 173 -6.19 -2.67 -20.77
N ALA A 174 -6.01 -1.37 -21.04
CA ALA A 174 -5.37 -0.43 -20.12
C ALA A 174 -6.12 -0.26 -18.79
N ASN A 175 -7.45 -0.32 -18.80
CA ASN A 175 -8.24 -0.22 -17.58
C ASN A 175 -8.20 -1.49 -16.73
N ASP A 176 -8.26 -2.65 -17.37
CA ASP A 176 -8.35 -3.94 -16.68
C ASP A 176 -6.98 -4.47 -16.24
N LEU A 177 -5.92 -4.20 -17.02
CA LEU A 177 -4.53 -4.64 -16.76
C LEU A 177 -3.60 -3.44 -16.47
N ARG A 178 -3.99 -2.61 -15.52
CA ARG A 178 -3.20 -1.46 -15.09
C ARG A 178 -1.95 -1.87 -14.31
N PRO A 179 -0.86 -1.06 -14.33
CA PRO A 179 0.34 -1.34 -13.55
C PRO A 179 0.09 -1.23 -12.04
N PRO A 180 0.88 -1.93 -11.20
CA PRO A 180 0.93 -1.69 -9.77
C PRO A 180 1.51 -0.30 -9.47
N VAL A 181 1.21 0.24 -8.29
CA VAL A 181 1.96 1.36 -7.72
C VAL A 181 3.35 0.86 -7.35
N PRO A 182 4.44 1.39 -7.95
CA PRO A 182 5.79 0.97 -7.65
C PRO A 182 6.17 1.38 -6.22
N ILE A 183 6.99 0.55 -5.54
CA ILE A 183 7.38 0.78 -4.15
C ILE A 183 8.88 1.06 -4.06
N CYS A 184 9.23 2.14 -3.37
CA CYS A 184 10.60 2.42 -2.94
C CYS A 184 10.78 1.98 -1.50
N GLN A 185 11.88 1.24 -1.25
CA GLN A 185 12.25 0.72 0.05
C GLN A 185 13.62 1.26 0.46
N GLY A 186 13.85 1.43 1.76
CA GLY A 186 15.11 1.90 2.28
C GLY A 186 15.07 2.11 3.79
N TRP A 187 16.22 2.43 4.39
CA TRP A 187 16.31 2.81 5.78
C TRP A 187 16.89 4.21 5.98
N GLU A 188 17.97 4.55 5.29
CA GLU A 188 18.52 5.90 5.23
C GLU A 188 18.15 6.59 3.91
N LEU A 189 18.40 7.89 3.79
CA LEU A 189 18.02 8.66 2.59
C LEU A 189 18.65 8.09 1.31
N ASP A 190 19.94 7.72 1.37
CA ASP A 190 20.67 7.20 0.21
C ASP A 190 20.07 5.87 -0.29
N ASP A 191 19.53 5.03 0.63
CA ASP A 191 18.80 3.83 0.27
C ASP A 191 17.57 4.17 -0.56
N TYR A 192 16.77 5.16 -0.13
CA TYR A 192 15.56 5.58 -0.85
C TYR A 192 15.88 6.23 -2.18
N LEU A 193 16.95 7.01 -2.27
CA LEU A 193 17.40 7.58 -3.54
C LEU A 193 17.81 6.46 -4.52
N SER A 194 18.63 5.51 -4.08
CA SER A 194 19.00 4.33 -4.87
C SER A 194 17.78 3.50 -5.27
N SER A 195 16.82 3.32 -4.36
CA SER A 195 15.59 2.60 -4.65
C SER A 195 14.72 3.33 -5.68
N LEU A 196 14.63 4.65 -5.60
CA LEU A 196 13.92 5.48 -6.57
C LEU A 196 14.56 5.39 -7.95
N ASP A 197 15.88 5.51 -8.04
CA ASP A 197 16.62 5.41 -9.30
C ASP A 197 16.39 4.05 -9.97
N LEU A 198 16.53 2.94 -9.22
CA LEU A 198 16.27 1.59 -9.72
C LEU A 198 14.81 1.40 -10.15
N THR A 199 13.87 1.92 -9.36
CA THR A 199 12.44 1.86 -9.68
C THR A 199 12.14 2.60 -10.97
N MET A 200 12.70 3.78 -11.17
CA MET A 200 12.49 4.58 -12.39
C MET A 200 13.23 4.00 -13.59
N GLU A 201 14.39 3.36 -13.38
CA GLU A 201 15.10 2.62 -14.42
C GLU A 201 14.25 1.44 -14.93
N VAL A 202 13.71 0.62 -14.01
CA VAL A 202 12.79 -0.48 -14.35
C VAL A 202 11.57 0.07 -15.09
N TRP A 203 10.92 1.08 -14.54
CA TRP A 203 9.71 1.67 -15.10
C TRP A 203 9.92 2.21 -16.51
N GLY A 204 11.05 2.86 -16.74
CA GLY A 204 11.41 3.46 -18.03
C GLY A 204 11.70 2.46 -19.17
N ARG A 205 11.92 1.17 -18.87
CA ARG A 205 12.07 0.11 -19.88
C ARG A 205 10.74 -0.26 -20.52
N HIS A 206 9.62 0.05 -19.90
CA HIS A 206 8.28 -0.32 -20.33
C HIS A 206 7.58 0.88 -21.00
N GLN A 207 7.68 0.98 -22.34
CA GLN A 207 7.21 2.15 -23.11
C GLN A 207 5.71 2.41 -23.06
N TRP A 208 4.90 1.44 -22.60
CA TRP A 208 3.46 1.60 -22.42
C TRP A 208 3.09 2.34 -21.13
N LEU A 209 4.05 2.57 -20.25
CA LEU A 209 3.85 3.25 -18.98
C LEU A 209 4.06 4.76 -19.12
N ALA A 210 3.11 5.54 -18.62
CA ALA A 210 3.35 6.95 -18.30
C ALA A 210 4.12 7.08 -16.98
N THR A 211 4.67 8.26 -16.69
CA THR A 211 5.26 8.56 -15.37
C THR A 211 4.31 8.15 -14.25
N PRO A 212 4.76 7.42 -13.22
CA PRO A 212 3.87 6.95 -12.17
C PRO A 212 3.30 8.14 -11.39
N ALA A 213 1.97 8.26 -11.35
CA ALA A 213 1.31 9.32 -10.59
C ALA A 213 1.46 9.13 -9.07
N LEU A 214 1.70 7.88 -8.63
CA LEU A 214 1.88 7.50 -7.24
C LEU A 214 3.05 6.52 -7.11
N ILE A 215 3.92 6.75 -6.14
CA ILE A 215 4.96 5.82 -5.68
C ILE A 215 4.71 5.54 -4.19
N GLY A 216 4.79 4.29 -3.78
CA GLY A 216 4.72 3.94 -2.39
C GLY A 216 6.07 4.04 -1.70
N LEU A 217 6.11 4.60 -0.50
CA LEU A 217 7.29 4.64 0.36
C LEU A 217 7.10 3.63 1.49
N GLY A 218 7.83 2.53 1.42
CA GLY A 218 7.79 1.49 2.44
C GLY A 218 8.82 1.73 3.55
N SER A 219 8.88 0.82 4.52
CA SER A 219 9.78 0.90 5.69
C SER A 219 9.66 2.19 6.51
N VAL A 220 8.50 2.84 6.49
CA VAL A 220 8.20 4.03 7.30
C VAL A 220 7.38 3.70 8.54
N CYS A 221 6.86 2.48 8.63
CA CYS A 221 6.15 1.98 9.79
C CYS A 221 7.09 1.90 11.01
N ARG A 222 6.61 2.30 12.19
CA ARG A 222 7.37 2.29 13.47
C ARG A 222 8.65 3.12 13.50
N ARG A 223 8.97 3.81 12.44
CA ARG A 223 10.16 4.66 12.30
C ARG A 223 10.14 5.79 13.33
N ASP A 224 11.31 6.21 13.79
CA ASP A 224 11.46 7.49 14.50
C ASP A 224 11.05 8.62 13.55
N LEU A 225 10.38 9.63 14.07
CA LEU A 225 9.92 10.76 13.25
C LEU A 225 11.01 11.80 13.02
N HIS A 226 11.91 11.99 13.99
CA HIS A 226 12.82 13.13 14.08
C HIS A 226 14.31 12.77 14.02
N HIS A 227 14.64 11.47 13.94
CA HIS A 227 16.05 11.07 13.84
C HIS A 227 16.72 11.69 12.61
N PRO A 228 17.91 12.34 12.73
CA PRO A 228 18.48 13.18 11.68
C PRO A 228 18.88 12.43 10.40
N LYS A 229 19.17 11.12 10.48
CA LYS A 229 19.56 10.31 9.31
C LYS A 229 18.42 9.45 8.76
N HIS A 230 17.70 8.75 9.65
CA HIS A 230 16.69 7.78 9.26
C HIS A 230 15.28 8.10 9.81
N GLY A 231 15.08 9.31 10.34
CA GLY A 231 13.75 9.78 10.74
C GLY A 231 12.85 10.00 9.53
N LEU A 232 11.54 9.80 9.72
CA LEU A 232 10.59 9.98 8.62
C LEU A 232 10.72 11.35 7.95
N PHE A 233 10.86 12.40 8.75
CA PHE A 233 10.92 13.75 8.21
C PHE A 233 12.25 14.06 7.51
N ALA A 234 13.36 13.49 7.97
CA ALA A 234 14.65 13.63 7.28
C ALA A 234 14.61 12.95 5.91
N ILE A 235 13.94 11.80 5.79
CA ILE A 235 13.72 11.12 4.50
C ILE A 235 12.84 11.95 3.59
N LEU A 236 11.71 12.47 4.08
CA LEU A 236 10.80 13.29 3.27
C LEU A 236 11.47 14.60 2.83
N ASP A 237 12.20 15.26 3.72
CA ASP A 237 12.96 16.47 3.39
C ASP A 237 14.02 16.20 2.29
N GLY A 238 14.68 15.05 2.33
CA GLY A 238 15.67 14.66 1.32
C GLY A 238 15.08 14.20 -0.01
N LEU A 239 13.83 13.74 -0.02
CA LEU A 239 13.12 13.35 -1.25
C LEU A 239 12.44 14.54 -1.95
N GLU A 240 12.33 15.69 -1.30
CA GLU A 240 11.77 16.91 -1.89
C GLU A 240 12.53 17.31 -3.16
N GLY A 241 11.82 17.49 -4.28
CA GLY A 241 12.40 17.81 -5.59
C GLY A 241 13.16 16.67 -6.28
N ARG A 242 13.13 15.44 -5.71
CA ARG A 242 13.76 14.26 -6.31
C ARG A 242 12.77 13.36 -7.06
N LEU A 243 11.50 13.48 -6.77
CA LEU A 243 10.46 12.69 -7.44
C LEU A 243 10.27 13.18 -8.88
N PRO A 244 9.90 12.27 -9.81
CA PRO A 244 9.48 12.67 -11.15
C PRO A 244 8.35 13.71 -11.09
N GLN A 245 8.32 14.62 -12.06
CA GLN A 245 7.28 15.65 -12.11
C GLN A 245 5.88 15.04 -12.14
N GLY A 246 5.01 15.53 -11.25
CA GLY A 246 3.63 15.05 -11.11
C GLY A 246 3.47 13.79 -10.25
N THR A 247 4.56 13.13 -9.88
CA THR A 247 4.55 11.97 -8.98
C THR A 247 4.32 12.39 -7.54
N LYS A 248 3.47 11.66 -6.83
CA LYS A 248 3.25 11.82 -5.39
C LYS A 248 3.56 10.53 -4.63
N LEU A 249 3.69 10.63 -3.30
CA LEU A 249 3.96 9.49 -2.44
C LEU A 249 2.71 8.99 -1.70
N HIS A 250 2.63 7.67 -1.55
CA HIS A 250 1.88 7.02 -0.49
C HIS A 250 2.85 6.51 0.59
N LEU A 251 2.57 6.79 1.87
CA LEU A 251 3.43 6.36 2.99
C LEU A 251 2.79 5.19 3.72
N PHE A 252 3.45 4.01 3.71
CA PHE A 252 2.90 2.79 4.32
C PHE A 252 3.08 2.76 5.84
N GLY A 253 1.96 2.71 6.59
CA GLY A 253 1.97 2.43 8.03
C GLY A 253 2.46 3.57 8.92
N VAL A 254 2.03 4.80 8.72
CA VAL A 254 2.50 5.95 9.49
C VAL A 254 1.92 6.03 10.90
N LYS A 255 2.69 6.64 11.82
CA LYS A 255 2.21 7.02 13.15
C LYS A 255 1.28 8.24 13.05
N GLY A 256 0.15 8.23 13.75
CA GLY A 256 -0.80 9.36 13.76
C GLY A 256 -0.16 10.71 14.15
N ALA A 257 0.86 10.71 15.02
CA ALA A 257 1.59 11.94 15.38
C ALA A 257 2.37 12.57 14.21
N ALA A 258 2.64 11.83 13.14
CA ALA A 258 3.34 12.36 11.97
C ALA A 258 2.44 13.24 11.10
N LEU A 259 1.12 13.09 11.17
CA LEU A 259 0.15 13.72 10.27
C LEU A 259 0.19 15.25 10.32
N ASP A 260 0.46 15.84 11.50
CA ASP A 260 0.58 17.29 11.65
C ASP A 260 1.69 17.89 10.77
N ARG A 261 2.75 17.13 10.47
CA ARG A 261 3.83 17.57 9.59
C ARG A 261 3.71 16.98 8.17
N ILE A 262 3.23 15.75 8.02
CA ILE A 262 3.07 15.12 6.68
C ILE A 262 2.19 15.97 5.78
N LYS A 263 1.11 16.57 6.30
CA LYS A 263 0.22 17.47 5.54
C LYS A 263 0.93 18.66 4.88
N MET A 264 2.14 19.01 5.34
CA MET A 264 2.93 20.12 4.82
C MET A 264 3.75 19.74 3.57
N TYR A 265 3.83 18.45 3.23
CA TYR A 265 4.53 17.97 2.05
C TYR A 265 3.55 17.79 0.88
N PRO A 266 3.52 18.70 -0.11
CA PRO A 266 2.53 18.67 -1.20
C PRO A 266 2.69 17.46 -2.12
N PHE A 267 3.86 16.82 -2.08
CA PHE A 267 4.15 15.59 -2.82
C PHE A 267 3.73 14.30 -2.08
N VAL A 268 3.15 14.38 -0.87
CA VAL A 268 2.54 13.23 -0.19
C VAL A 268 1.04 13.25 -0.44
N ALA A 269 0.54 12.27 -1.22
CA ALA A 269 -0.86 12.15 -1.57
C ALA A 269 -1.67 11.42 -0.50
N SER A 270 -1.09 10.39 0.09
CA SER A 270 -1.82 9.53 1.03
C SER A 270 -0.90 8.79 1.99
N CYS A 271 -1.47 8.29 3.06
CA CYS A 271 -0.84 7.37 3.98
C CYS A 271 -1.88 6.41 4.56
N ASP A 272 -1.41 5.34 5.22
CA ASP A 272 -2.28 4.41 5.91
C ASP A 272 -1.82 4.15 7.35
N SER A 273 -2.69 3.56 8.15
CA SER A 273 -2.34 3.07 9.48
C SER A 273 -3.32 2.00 9.98
N MET A 274 -2.77 1.00 10.68
CA MET A 274 -3.53 0.03 11.49
C MET A 274 -3.41 0.29 12.99
N ALA A 275 -2.92 1.45 13.41
CA ALA A 275 -2.67 1.75 14.81
C ALA A 275 -3.95 1.71 15.68
N TRP A 276 -5.10 2.07 15.10
CA TRP A 276 -6.39 2.00 15.76
C TRP A 276 -6.76 0.58 16.20
N ASP A 277 -6.56 -0.42 15.35
CA ASP A 277 -6.89 -1.82 15.64
C ASP A 277 -5.97 -2.42 16.72
N TYR A 278 -4.67 -2.09 16.64
CA TYR A 278 -3.73 -2.47 17.69
C TYR A 278 -4.12 -1.82 19.03
N GLY A 279 -4.46 -0.53 19.02
CA GLY A 279 -4.96 0.20 20.19
C GLY A 279 -6.22 -0.43 20.76
N ALA A 280 -7.21 -0.72 19.91
CA ALA A 280 -8.48 -1.37 20.34
C ALA A 280 -8.25 -2.71 21.05
N ARG A 281 -7.39 -3.56 20.48
CA ARG A 281 -7.05 -4.86 21.09
C ARG A 281 -6.32 -4.70 22.43
N LYS A 282 -5.39 -3.76 22.50
CA LYS A 282 -4.63 -3.46 23.71
C LYS A 282 -5.54 -2.92 24.82
N ASP A 283 -6.42 -1.97 24.48
CA ASP A 283 -7.37 -1.39 25.43
C ASP A 283 -8.34 -2.45 25.95
N ALA A 284 -8.91 -3.29 25.08
CA ALA A 284 -9.79 -4.39 25.50
C ALA A 284 -9.07 -5.34 26.48
N PHE A 285 -7.82 -5.71 26.16
CA PHE A 285 -7.02 -6.59 27.02
C PHE A 285 -6.74 -5.96 28.39
N HIS A 286 -6.30 -4.70 28.45
CA HIS A 286 -5.97 -4.03 29.71
C HIS A 286 -7.17 -3.73 30.58
N GLN A 287 -8.34 -3.52 29.96
CA GLN A 287 -9.59 -3.23 30.69
C GLN A 287 -10.42 -4.49 30.99
N GLY A 288 -9.96 -5.67 30.57
CA GLY A 288 -10.72 -6.91 30.69
C GLY A 288 -12.03 -6.92 29.90
N LEU A 289 -12.12 -6.11 28.83
CA LEU A 289 -13.32 -5.99 28.02
C LEU A 289 -13.27 -6.94 26.81
N PRO A 290 -14.43 -7.38 26.30
CA PRO A 290 -14.49 -8.13 25.05
C PRO A 290 -14.01 -7.28 23.88
N ASN A 291 -13.12 -7.81 23.04
CA ASN A 291 -12.68 -7.16 21.80
C ASN A 291 -13.73 -7.35 20.68
N THR A 292 -14.92 -6.77 20.86
CA THR A 292 -16.03 -6.87 19.91
C THR A 292 -15.79 -6.03 18.65
N MET A 293 -16.58 -6.28 17.60
CA MET A 293 -16.53 -5.47 16.38
C MET A 293 -17.01 -4.03 16.65
N GLU A 294 -17.98 -3.86 17.53
CA GLU A 294 -18.50 -2.55 17.95
C GLU A 294 -17.42 -1.74 18.68
N HIS A 295 -16.68 -2.36 19.62
CA HIS A 295 -15.54 -1.73 20.28
C HIS A 295 -14.47 -1.32 19.27
N ARG A 296 -14.13 -2.21 18.33
CA ARG A 296 -13.13 -1.92 17.30
C ARG A 296 -13.59 -0.82 16.32
N ALA A 297 -14.86 -0.79 15.93
CA ALA A 297 -15.45 0.24 15.11
C ALA A 297 -15.38 1.62 15.79
N SER A 298 -15.78 1.72 17.06
CA SER A 298 -15.65 2.95 17.86
C SER A 298 -14.20 3.44 17.94
N LYS A 299 -13.23 2.53 18.13
CA LYS A 299 -11.80 2.89 18.13
C LYS A 299 -11.29 3.33 16.77
N MET A 300 -11.85 2.81 15.67
CA MET A 300 -11.59 3.29 14.32
C MET A 300 -12.05 4.74 14.17
N ASP A 301 -13.27 5.06 14.62
CA ASP A 301 -13.83 6.42 14.55
C ASP A 301 -13.03 7.43 15.37
N ASP A 302 -12.69 7.09 16.63
CA ASP A 302 -11.87 7.93 17.52
C ASP A 302 -10.51 8.25 16.86
N TRP A 303 -9.91 7.21 16.28
CA TRP A 303 -8.61 7.34 15.63
C TRP A 303 -8.69 8.17 14.33
N MET A 304 -9.69 7.89 13.48
CA MET A 304 -9.89 8.62 12.21
C MET A 304 -10.26 10.08 12.47
N THR A 305 -11.11 10.37 13.45
CA THR A 305 -11.42 11.74 13.87
C THR A 305 -10.15 12.50 14.25
N THR A 306 -9.32 11.90 15.11
CA THR A 306 -8.04 12.50 15.51
C THR A 306 -7.09 12.69 14.31
N ALA A 307 -7.02 11.71 13.40
CA ALA A 307 -6.19 11.80 12.20
C ALA A 307 -6.64 12.94 11.27
N LEU A 308 -7.93 13.02 11.01
CA LEU A 308 -8.52 14.07 10.17
C LEU A 308 -8.32 15.47 10.77
N GLU A 309 -8.44 15.62 12.09
CA GLU A 309 -8.16 16.90 12.78
C GLU A 309 -6.69 17.32 12.64
N ARG A 310 -5.75 16.38 12.75
CA ARG A 310 -4.33 16.66 12.54
C ARG A 310 -4.01 17.06 11.10
N MET A 311 -4.71 16.49 10.14
CA MET A 311 -4.52 16.78 8.72
C MET A 311 -5.13 18.11 8.29
N ARG A 312 -6.07 18.69 9.07
CA ARG A 312 -6.65 20.00 8.75
C ARG A 312 -5.59 21.09 8.75
N PRO A 313 -5.62 22.04 7.79
CA PRO A 313 -4.81 23.24 7.85
C PRO A 313 -5.08 24.03 9.14
N LYS A 314 -4.01 24.49 9.79
CA LYS A 314 -4.09 25.30 11.01
C LYS A 314 -3.46 26.67 10.77
N SER A 315 -3.91 27.68 11.52
CA SER A 315 -3.24 28.98 11.52
C SER A 315 -1.78 28.81 11.94
N GLY A 316 -0.85 29.31 11.13
CA GLY A 316 0.59 29.17 11.35
C GLY A 316 1.23 27.96 10.61
N ASP A 317 0.47 27.12 9.96
CA ASP A 317 1.04 26.09 9.09
C ASP A 317 1.79 26.75 7.92
N GLN A 318 3.04 26.35 7.70
CA GLN A 318 3.84 26.77 6.55
C GLN A 318 3.82 25.63 5.52
N PHE A 319 2.93 25.71 4.54
CA PHE A 319 2.90 24.75 3.46
C PHE A 319 4.09 24.96 2.52
N ARG A 320 4.76 23.90 2.16
CA ARG A 320 5.85 23.92 1.17
C ARG A 320 5.23 24.13 -0.21
N LEU A 321 5.84 24.99 -0.99
CA LEU A 321 5.43 25.19 -2.38
C LEU A 321 5.91 23.99 -3.21
N ALA A 322 5.04 23.42 -4.01
CA ALA A 322 5.42 22.45 -5.05
C ALA A 322 5.99 23.26 -6.23
N PHE A 323 7.28 23.14 -6.49
CA PHE A 323 7.95 23.68 -7.66
C PHE A 323 8.09 22.62 -8.75
#